data_7f81862224d0592690f71962d2f6f355
#
_entry.id   7f81862224d0592690f71962d2f6f355
#
_cell.length_a   1.000
_cell.length_b   1.000
_cell.length_c   1.000
_cell.angle_alpha   90.00
_cell.angle_beta   90.00
_cell.angle_gamma   90.00
#
_symmetry.space_group_name_H-M   'P 1'
#
loop_
_entity.id
_entity.type
_entity.pdbx_description
1 polymer ?
#
loop_
_entity_poly.entity_id
_entity_poly.type
_entity_poly.pdbx_seq_one_letter_code
_entity_poly.pdbx_strand_id
1 'polypeptide(L)'
;IHFLKYKGYKSLGLEIGKMMAENINTKKYTFTDSSVIPIPLHPVKYRERGYNQAELIAQGFAKVMGLNVNTKVLQRIKNTRSQTKLTKEERIKNMTGAFKLSKNNFSKNNIILIDDVYTTGTTMNSAAETLKSAGVENIIGIASAAPAS
;
A
#
# COMPACT_ATOMS: atom_id res chain seq x y z
N ILE A 1 11.19 -10.20 -1.66
CA ILE A 1 10.06 -9.73 -0.84
C ILE A 1 9.91 -10.55 0.44
N HIS A 2 10.12 -11.86 0.42
CA HIS A 2 10.08 -12.67 1.65
C HIS A 2 11.05 -12.15 2.73
N PHE A 3 12.23 -11.67 2.33
CA PHE A 3 13.23 -11.07 3.23
C PHE A 3 12.79 -9.78 3.89
N LEU A 4 11.91 -8.97 3.26
CA LEU A 4 11.35 -7.77 3.87
C LEU A 4 10.46 -8.04 5.10
N LYS A 5 10.13 -9.28 5.38
CA LYS A 5 9.30 -9.66 6.53
C LYS A 5 10.11 -9.90 7.81
N TYR A 6 11.43 -9.89 7.75
CA TYR A 6 12.32 -10.19 8.88
C TYR A 6 13.16 -8.98 9.30
N LYS A 7 13.46 -8.87 10.59
CA LYS A 7 14.25 -7.78 11.19
C LYS A 7 15.61 -7.66 10.48
N GLY A 8 15.94 -6.47 9.97
CA GLY A 8 17.25 -6.17 9.38
C GLY A 8 17.22 -5.62 7.94
N TYR A 9 16.09 -5.69 7.23
CA TYR A 9 16.02 -5.29 5.83
C TYR A 9 15.21 -4.00 5.58
N LYS A 10 15.18 -3.08 6.56
CA LYS A 10 14.48 -1.79 6.40
C LYS A 10 15.04 -0.96 5.24
N SER A 11 16.35 -0.95 5.07
CA SER A 11 17.02 -0.26 3.95
C SER A 11 16.60 -0.81 2.59
N LEU A 12 16.36 -2.13 2.49
CA LEU A 12 15.89 -2.75 1.26
C LEU A 12 14.51 -2.24 0.82
N GLY A 13 13.59 -2.00 1.77
CA GLY A 13 12.29 -1.41 1.44
C GLY A 13 12.40 -0.02 0.82
N LEU A 14 13.29 0.81 1.38
CA LEU A 14 13.58 2.14 0.82
C LEU A 14 14.18 2.05 -0.59
N GLU A 15 15.15 1.16 -0.82
CA GLU A 15 15.77 0.97 -2.13
C GLU A 15 14.78 0.44 -3.18
N ILE A 16 13.92 -0.52 -2.81
CA ILE A 16 12.85 -0.99 -3.69
C ILE A 16 11.94 0.17 -4.10
N GLY A 17 11.53 1.01 -3.15
CA GLY A 17 10.70 2.17 -3.44
C GLY A 17 11.36 3.16 -4.41
N LYS A 18 12.67 3.43 -4.26
CA LYS A 18 13.43 4.24 -5.21
C LYS A 18 13.44 3.63 -6.60
N MET A 19 13.79 2.35 -6.71
CA MET A 19 13.82 1.64 -8.01
C MET A 19 12.44 1.66 -8.69
N MET A 20 11.35 1.52 -7.95
CA MET A 20 9.99 1.63 -8.48
C MET A 20 9.73 3.02 -9.07
N ALA A 21 10.13 4.09 -8.36
CA ALA A 21 9.95 5.45 -8.83
C ALA A 21 10.78 5.76 -10.09
N GLU A 22 12.02 5.28 -10.14
CA GLU A 22 12.94 5.45 -11.29
C GLU A 22 12.45 4.73 -12.55
N ASN A 23 11.76 3.60 -12.39
CA ASN A 23 11.25 2.78 -13.50
C ASN A 23 9.83 3.15 -13.94
N ILE A 24 9.13 4.03 -13.21
CA ILE A 24 7.77 4.38 -13.56
C ILE A 24 7.75 5.35 -14.76
N ASN A 25 6.86 5.09 -15.71
CA ASN A 25 6.72 5.96 -16.87
C ASN A 25 5.90 7.22 -16.52
N THR A 26 6.58 8.30 -16.12
CA THR A 26 5.95 9.57 -15.75
C THR A 26 5.24 10.29 -16.92
N LYS A 27 5.52 9.91 -18.18
CA LYS A 27 4.79 10.43 -19.35
C LYS A 27 3.38 9.85 -19.45
N LYS A 28 3.16 8.66 -18.88
CA LYS A 28 1.85 7.98 -18.88
C LYS A 28 0.99 8.34 -17.68
N TYR A 29 1.60 8.70 -16.56
CA TYR A 29 0.91 8.94 -15.29
C TYR A 29 1.28 10.32 -14.75
N THR A 30 0.28 11.09 -14.35
CA THR A 30 0.49 12.36 -13.66
C THR A 30 0.47 12.13 -12.16
N PHE A 31 1.56 12.49 -11.50
CA PHE A 31 1.72 12.36 -10.06
C PHE A 31 1.68 13.72 -9.33
N THR A 32 1.41 14.80 -10.04
CA THR A 32 1.31 16.15 -9.46
C THR A 32 0.19 16.19 -8.42
N ASP A 33 0.45 16.84 -7.30
CA ASP A 33 -0.48 16.97 -6.17
C ASP A 33 -1.01 15.64 -5.61
N SER A 34 -0.22 14.57 -5.77
CA SER A 34 -0.55 13.26 -5.24
C SER A 34 -0.04 13.08 -3.80
N SER A 35 -0.82 12.35 -3.00
CA SER A 35 -0.38 11.84 -1.70
C SER A 35 -0.11 10.34 -1.79
N VAL A 36 1.03 9.90 -1.26
CA VAL A 36 1.37 8.47 -1.21
C VAL A 36 0.83 7.88 0.09
N ILE A 37 0.01 6.84 -0.05
CA ILE A 37 -0.58 6.13 1.09
C ILE A 37 -0.13 4.67 1.04
N PRO A 38 0.71 4.21 1.98
CA PRO A 38 1.05 2.80 2.09
C PRO A 38 -0.13 1.99 2.61
N ILE A 39 -0.32 0.78 2.08
CA ILE A 39 -1.30 -0.16 2.63
C ILE A 39 -0.90 -0.52 4.07
N PRO A 40 -1.77 -0.25 5.06
CA PRO A 40 -1.42 -0.48 6.46
C PRO A 40 -1.48 -1.96 6.83
N LEU A 41 -0.60 -2.36 7.75
CA LEU A 41 -0.71 -3.62 8.47
C LEU A 41 -1.77 -3.51 9.59
N HIS A 42 -2.35 -4.66 9.94
CA HIS A 42 -3.13 -4.75 11.18
C HIS A 42 -2.20 -4.53 12.40
N PRO A 43 -2.64 -3.87 13.49
CA PRO A 43 -1.79 -3.59 14.65
C PRO A 43 -1.07 -4.82 15.24
N VAL A 44 -1.72 -5.99 15.24
CA VAL A 44 -1.08 -7.25 15.65
C VAL A 44 0.13 -7.57 14.78
N LYS A 45 -0.03 -7.50 13.45
CA LYS A 45 1.05 -7.78 12.50
C LYS A 45 2.16 -6.74 12.57
N TYR A 46 1.81 -5.48 12.81
CA TYR A 46 2.78 -4.42 13.01
C TYR A 46 3.65 -4.68 14.26
N ARG A 47 3.04 -5.09 15.38
CA ARG A 47 3.77 -5.45 16.60
C ARG A 47 4.68 -6.66 16.40
N GLU A 48 4.22 -7.69 15.67
CA GLU A 48 5.02 -8.89 15.38
C GLU A 48 6.26 -8.57 14.52
N ARG A 49 6.13 -7.66 13.56
CA ARG A 49 7.19 -7.32 12.58
C ARG A 49 8.06 -6.14 12.99
N GLY A 50 7.49 -5.20 13.77
CA GLY A 50 8.14 -3.96 14.18
C GLY A 50 8.15 -2.85 13.11
N TYR A 51 7.64 -3.11 11.90
CA TYR A 51 7.53 -2.13 10.81
C TYR A 51 6.54 -2.60 9.73
N ASN A 52 6.13 -1.66 8.86
CA ASN A 52 5.32 -1.93 7.69
C ASN A 52 6.17 -1.84 6.42
N GLN A 53 6.25 -2.91 5.64
CA GLN A 53 7.03 -2.97 4.40
C GLN A 53 6.55 -1.95 3.37
N ALA A 54 5.22 -1.87 3.18
CA ALA A 54 4.62 -0.92 2.25
C ALA A 54 4.97 0.53 2.62
N GLU A 55 5.12 0.85 3.91
CA GLU A 55 5.52 2.17 4.38
C GLU A 55 6.97 2.50 3.99
N LEU A 56 7.90 1.57 4.15
CA LEU A 56 9.30 1.77 3.74
C LEU A 56 9.41 1.94 2.22
N ILE A 57 8.69 1.13 1.45
CA ILE A 57 8.63 1.26 -0.01
C ILE A 57 8.05 2.62 -0.40
N ALA A 58 6.94 3.03 0.24
CA ALA A 58 6.31 4.33 0.00
C ALA A 58 7.26 5.50 0.29
N GLN A 59 8.04 5.43 1.37
CA GLN A 59 9.04 6.45 1.71
C GLN A 59 10.14 6.56 0.65
N GLY A 60 10.67 5.43 0.19
CA GLY A 60 11.66 5.40 -0.89
C GLY A 60 11.11 5.96 -2.20
N PHE A 61 9.91 5.53 -2.60
CA PHE A 61 9.20 6.02 -3.78
C PHE A 61 8.94 7.53 -3.72
N ALA A 62 8.33 7.99 -2.64
CA ALA A 62 7.95 9.39 -2.47
C ALA A 62 9.15 10.33 -2.45
N LYS A 63 10.27 9.89 -1.90
CA LYS A 63 11.52 10.66 -1.88
C LYS A 63 12.02 10.99 -3.29
N VAL A 64 11.98 10.05 -4.21
CA VAL A 64 12.40 10.25 -5.62
C VAL A 64 11.37 11.11 -6.37
N MET A 65 10.09 10.88 -6.11
CA MET A 65 9.00 11.59 -6.79
C MET A 65 8.71 12.99 -6.23
N GLY A 66 9.34 13.39 -5.12
CA GLY A 66 9.06 14.68 -4.46
C GLY A 66 7.65 14.74 -3.85
N LEU A 67 7.11 13.61 -3.38
CA LEU A 67 5.75 13.48 -2.86
C LEU A 67 5.73 13.30 -1.34
N ASN A 68 4.57 13.54 -0.73
CA ASN A 68 4.35 13.33 0.69
C ASN A 68 3.77 11.94 0.98
N VAL A 69 4.30 11.25 2.00
CA VAL A 69 3.75 9.99 2.50
C VAL A 69 2.80 10.27 3.66
N ASN A 70 1.58 9.75 3.58
CA ASN A 70 0.59 9.84 4.65
C ASN A 70 0.21 8.46 5.15
N THR A 71 0.78 8.06 6.29
CA THR A 71 0.57 6.74 6.91
C THR A 71 -0.68 6.67 7.79
N LYS A 72 -1.36 7.81 8.02
CA LYS A 72 -2.47 7.92 8.98
C LYS A 72 -3.86 7.97 8.34
N VAL A 73 -3.96 7.91 7.02
CA VAL A 73 -5.24 8.00 6.29
C VAL A 73 -6.05 6.71 6.40
N LEU A 74 -5.40 5.59 6.15
CA LEU A 74 -6.02 4.26 6.21
C LEU A 74 -5.60 3.52 7.49
N GLN A 75 -6.55 2.81 8.08
CA GLN A 75 -6.33 1.87 9.16
C GLN A 75 -6.87 0.49 8.78
N ARG A 76 -6.07 -0.54 8.98
CA ARG A 76 -6.53 -1.93 8.82
C ARG A 76 -7.14 -2.41 10.12
N ILE A 77 -8.43 -2.69 10.10
CA ILE A 77 -9.23 -3.05 11.28
C ILE A 77 -9.48 -4.56 11.42
N LYS A 78 -9.31 -5.33 10.33
CA LYS A 78 -9.43 -6.79 10.37
C LYS A 78 -8.04 -7.44 10.41
N ASN A 79 -7.85 -8.35 11.38
CA ASN A 79 -6.68 -9.23 11.42
C ASN A 79 -6.91 -10.41 10.47
N THR A 80 -6.80 -10.13 9.18
CA THR A 80 -7.01 -11.14 8.14
C THR A 80 -5.91 -12.20 8.18
N ARG A 81 -6.28 -13.47 8.07
CA ARG A 81 -5.32 -14.58 7.98
C ARG A 81 -4.40 -14.41 6.76
N SER A 82 -3.23 -15.03 6.80
CA SER A 82 -2.32 -15.06 5.64
C SER A 82 -3.08 -15.59 4.42
N GLN A 83 -3.07 -14.82 3.32
CA GLN A 83 -3.85 -15.12 2.12
C GLN A 83 -3.28 -16.27 1.28
N THR A 84 -2.12 -16.83 1.66
CA THR A 84 -1.40 -17.86 0.88
C THR A 84 -2.17 -19.18 0.75
N LYS A 85 -3.14 -19.45 1.63
CA LYS A 85 -3.95 -20.69 1.65
C LYS A 85 -5.42 -20.49 1.30
N LEU A 86 -5.83 -19.28 0.89
CA LEU A 86 -7.22 -18.94 0.62
C LEU A 86 -7.52 -18.96 -0.88
N THR A 87 -8.74 -19.40 -1.25
CA THR A 87 -9.26 -19.22 -2.62
C THR A 87 -9.48 -17.76 -2.95
N LYS A 88 -9.76 -17.44 -4.21
CA LYS A 88 -10.02 -16.06 -4.66
C LYS A 88 -11.26 -15.48 -3.94
N GLU A 89 -12.32 -16.24 -3.85
CA GLU A 89 -13.58 -15.86 -3.20
C GLU A 89 -13.39 -15.63 -1.71
N GLU A 90 -12.66 -16.52 -1.04
CA GLU A 90 -12.31 -16.37 0.38
C GLU A 90 -11.45 -15.12 0.63
N ARG A 91 -10.52 -14.77 -0.29
CA ARG A 91 -9.72 -13.55 -0.19
C ARG A 91 -10.59 -12.30 -0.28
N ILE A 92 -11.55 -12.26 -1.22
CA ILE A 92 -12.49 -11.15 -1.36
C ILE A 92 -13.29 -10.97 -0.07
N LYS A 93 -13.94 -12.04 0.42
CA LYS A 93 -14.72 -12.03 1.66
C LYS A 93 -13.90 -11.62 2.88
N ASN A 94 -12.65 -12.10 2.97
CA ASN A 94 -11.72 -11.79 4.04
C ASN A 94 -11.32 -10.30 4.05
N MET A 95 -11.19 -9.67 2.88
CA MET A 95 -10.77 -8.28 2.73
C MET A 95 -11.91 -7.27 2.71
N THR A 96 -13.17 -7.68 2.49
CA THR A 96 -14.33 -6.78 2.54
C THR A 96 -14.41 -6.10 3.90
N GLY A 97 -14.41 -4.76 3.92
CA GLY A 97 -14.43 -3.96 5.16
C GLY A 97 -13.19 -4.14 6.04
N ALA A 98 -12.04 -4.52 5.46
CA ALA A 98 -10.80 -4.68 6.20
C ALA A 98 -10.14 -3.33 6.57
N PHE A 99 -10.50 -2.27 5.87
CA PHE A 99 -9.97 -0.93 6.09
C PHE A 99 -11.05 0.03 6.54
N LYS A 100 -10.63 1.04 7.28
CA LYS A 100 -11.42 2.24 7.60
C LYS A 100 -10.56 3.49 7.41
N LEU A 101 -11.22 4.61 7.19
CA LEU A 101 -10.55 5.91 7.20
C LEU A 101 -10.27 6.37 8.62
N SER A 102 -9.12 6.98 8.78
CA SER A 102 -8.83 7.80 9.95
C SER A 102 -9.64 9.10 9.88
N LYS A 103 -9.88 9.74 11.04
CA LYS A 103 -10.51 11.06 11.11
C LYS A 103 -9.60 12.22 10.65
N ASN A 104 -8.38 11.92 10.21
CA ASN A 104 -7.41 12.94 9.77
C ASN A 104 -7.83 13.54 8.42
N ASN A 105 -7.72 14.86 8.29
CA ASN A 105 -7.86 15.53 7.01
C ASN A 105 -6.71 15.15 6.08
N PHE A 106 -7.01 14.82 4.82
CA PHE A 106 -6.05 14.54 3.77
C PHE A 106 -6.59 15.05 2.42
N SER A 107 -5.70 15.33 1.47
CA SER A 107 -6.10 15.67 0.11
C SER A 107 -6.78 14.47 -0.55
N LYS A 108 -7.91 14.72 -1.21
CA LYS A 108 -8.73 13.68 -1.87
C LYS A 108 -8.55 13.63 -3.39
N ASN A 109 -7.69 14.48 -3.95
CA ASN A 109 -7.60 14.58 -5.40
C ASN A 109 -6.91 13.36 -6.01
N ASN A 110 -5.63 13.19 -5.73
CA ASN A 110 -4.82 12.12 -6.31
C ASN A 110 -4.14 11.31 -5.21
N ILE A 111 -4.38 10.01 -5.19
CA ILE A 111 -3.77 9.08 -4.23
C ILE A 111 -2.97 8.02 -4.96
N ILE A 112 -1.77 7.78 -4.47
CA ILE A 112 -0.94 6.64 -4.86
C ILE A 112 -0.93 5.65 -3.70
N LEU A 113 -1.59 4.50 -3.89
CA LEU A 113 -1.54 3.39 -2.94
C LEU A 113 -0.30 2.54 -3.21
N ILE A 114 0.51 2.29 -2.17
CA ILE A 114 1.69 1.43 -2.26
C ILE A 114 1.48 0.17 -1.41
N ASP A 115 1.75 -0.99 -2.03
CA ASP A 115 1.82 -2.29 -1.33
C ASP A 115 3.14 -3.01 -1.68
N ASP A 116 3.52 -4.02 -0.89
CA ASP A 116 4.70 -4.84 -1.15
C ASP A 116 4.42 -5.87 -2.26
N VAL A 117 3.25 -6.50 -2.26
CA VAL A 117 2.89 -7.57 -3.21
C VAL A 117 1.47 -7.39 -3.75
N TYR A 118 1.36 -7.39 -5.07
CA TYR A 118 0.08 -7.51 -5.76
C TYR A 118 -0.14 -8.95 -6.20
N THR A 119 -1.06 -9.68 -5.60
CA THR A 119 -1.42 -11.04 -6.01
C THR A 119 -2.73 -11.05 -6.81
N THR A 120 -3.85 -10.94 -6.13
CA THR A 120 -5.20 -10.87 -6.74
C THR A 120 -5.75 -9.44 -6.77
N GLY A 121 -5.00 -8.48 -6.27
CA GLY A 121 -5.46 -7.11 -6.12
C GLY A 121 -6.47 -6.86 -5.00
N THR A 122 -6.93 -7.92 -4.30
CA THR A 122 -8.02 -7.82 -3.32
C THR A 122 -7.72 -6.82 -2.20
N THR A 123 -6.48 -6.79 -1.69
CA THR A 123 -6.06 -5.84 -0.65
C THR A 123 -6.10 -4.41 -1.18
N MET A 124 -5.49 -4.19 -2.35
CA MET A 124 -5.42 -2.87 -3.00
C MET A 124 -6.82 -2.34 -3.34
N ASN A 125 -7.68 -3.21 -3.90
CA ASN A 125 -9.06 -2.85 -4.24
C ASN A 125 -9.88 -2.48 -3.01
N SER A 126 -9.80 -3.27 -1.92
CA SER A 126 -10.52 -2.96 -0.68
C SER A 126 -10.08 -1.63 -0.04
N ALA A 127 -8.79 -1.31 -0.10
CA ALA A 127 -8.28 -0.01 0.34
C ALA A 127 -8.76 1.13 -0.57
N ALA A 128 -8.74 0.92 -1.89
CA ALA A 128 -9.20 1.90 -2.86
C ALA A 128 -10.70 2.18 -2.73
N GLU A 129 -11.54 1.15 -2.52
CA GLU A 129 -12.97 1.30 -2.26
C GLU A 129 -13.23 2.15 -1.00
N THR A 130 -12.46 1.93 0.06
CA THR A 130 -12.55 2.73 1.29
C THR A 130 -12.23 4.20 1.04
N LEU A 131 -11.23 4.50 0.23
CA LEU A 131 -10.86 5.87 -0.15
C LEU A 131 -11.89 6.51 -1.07
N LYS A 132 -12.38 5.77 -2.08
CA LYS A 132 -13.43 6.24 -3.00
C LYS A 132 -14.72 6.59 -2.26
N SER A 133 -15.11 5.80 -1.28
CA SER A 133 -16.29 6.08 -0.42
C SER A 133 -16.15 7.39 0.37
N ALA A 134 -14.92 7.88 0.55
CA ALA A 134 -14.65 9.19 1.16
C ALA A 134 -14.53 10.35 0.17
N GLY A 135 -14.76 10.08 -1.13
CA GLY A 135 -14.71 11.10 -2.17
C GLY A 135 -13.32 11.32 -2.78
N VAL A 136 -12.42 10.32 -2.71
CA VAL A 136 -11.16 10.40 -3.45
C VAL A 136 -11.44 10.23 -4.95
N GLU A 137 -10.92 11.17 -5.76
CA GLU A 137 -11.20 11.22 -7.19
C GLU A 137 -10.36 10.20 -7.97
N ASN A 138 -9.04 10.24 -7.80
CA ASN A 138 -8.11 9.42 -8.56
C ASN A 138 -7.25 8.56 -7.63
N ILE A 139 -7.15 7.27 -7.94
CA ILE A 139 -6.34 6.31 -7.19
C ILE A 139 -5.51 5.48 -8.16
N ILE A 140 -4.21 5.48 -7.94
CA ILE A 140 -3.25 4.61 -8.63
C ILE A 140 -2.69 3.63 -7.61
N GLY A 141 -2.82 2.33 -7.87
CA GLY A 141 -2.20 1.29 -7.06
C GLY A 141 -0.87 0.85 -7.67
N ILE A 142 0.19 0.80 -6.85
CA ILE A 142 1.52 0.37 -7.25
C ILE A 142 2.02 -0.67 -6.24
N ALA A 143 2.59 -1.76 -6.73
CA ALA A 143 3.20 -2.79 -5.90
C ALA A 143 4.58 -3.16 -6.42
N SER A 144 5.47 -3.58 -5.51
CA SER A 144 6.85 -3.92 -5.86
C SER A 144 6.98 -5.28 -6.53
N ALA A 145 6.00 -6.15 -6.38
CA ALA A 145 5.96 -7.45 -7.05
C ALA A 145 4.56 -7.91 -7.39
N ALA A 146 4.46 -8.65 -8.48
CA ALA A 146 3.31 -9.44 -8.86
C ALA A 146 3.74 -10.90 -9.05
N PRO A 147 2.84 -11.89 -8.94
CA PRO A 147 3.17 -13.27 -9.31
C PRO A 147 3.58 -13.30 -10.78
N ALA A 148 4.55 -14.13 -11.11
CA ALA A 148 4.86 -14.45 -12.50
C ALA A 148 3.60 -15.07 -13.14
N SER A 149 3.21 -14.54 -14.29
CA SER A 149 2.12 -15.05 -15.13
C SER A 149 2.47 -16.40 -15.72
#